data_07a31e01d5cc58d9095f511880ad8359
#
_entry.id   07a31e01d5cc58d9095f511880ad8359
#
_cell.length_a   1.000
_cell.length_b   1.000
_cell.length_c   1.000
_cell.angle_alpha   90.00
_cell.angle_beta   90.00
_cell.angle_gamma   90.00
#
_symmetry.space_group_name_H-M   'P 1'
#
loop_
_entity.id
_entity.type
_entity.pdbx_description
1 polymer ?
#
loop_
_entity_poly.entity_id
_entity_poly.type
_entity_poly.pdbx_seq_one_letter_code
_entity_poly.pdbx_strand_id
1 'polypeptide(L)'
;MTAPRVRIQHGAFDLAQEIADLQARDPRVGAVCTFLGTVRDRNIPGDANAASVQSLELEHYPGMTEKSIEAMIDQAQQRFDIFGARVVHRIGVLAPTEQVVMVVVTSAHRGESFQACEFLMDYLKTQAPFWKKEQTPHGAHWVDARVSDDAALAKWGITVRNA
;
A
#
# COMPACT_ATOMS: atom_id res chain seq x y z
N MET A 1 18.89 -13.39 9.89
CA MET A 1 18.60 -12.15 9.12
C MET A 1 17.12 -11.81 9.23
N THR A 2 16.82 -10.57 9.49
CA THR A 2 15.44 -10.09 9.47
C THR A 2 15.03 -9.78 8.02
N ALA A 3 13.86 -10.26 7.60
CA ALA A 3 13.31 -9.88 6.30
C ALA A 3 13.08 -8.35 6.27
N PRO A 4 13.28 -7.70 5.11
CA PRO A 4 13.12 -6.27 5.01
C PRO A 4 11.68 -5.83 5.29
N ARG A 5 11.50 -4.61 5.83
CA ARG A 5 10.18 -4.05 6.10
C ARG A 5 9.44 -3.69 4.81
N VAL A 6 10.18 -3.39 3.76
CA VAL A 6 9.64 -2.96 2.46
C VAL A 6 10.19 -3.84 1.36
N ARG A 7 9.30 -4.35 0.50
CA ARG A 7 9.68 -5.02 -0.74
C ARG A 7 8.82 -4.54 -1.89
N ILE A 8 9.48 -4.29 -3.01
CA ILE A 8 8.86 -4.02 -4.30
C ILE A 8 9.22 -5.19 -5.21
N GLN A 9 8.23 -5.88 -5.76
CA GLN A 9 8.44 -7.12 -6.50
C GLN A 9 7.43 -7.32 -7.63
N HIS A 10 7.79 -8.09 -8.64
CA HIS A 10 6.87 -8.48 -9.70
C HIS A 10 5.97 -9.65 -9.30
N GLY A 11 6.52 -10.61 -8.58
CA GLY A 11 5.82 -11.83 -8.20
C GLY A 11 4.78 -11.62 -7.10
N ALA A 12 3.92 -12.61 -6.93
CA ALA A 12 2.95 -12.65 -5.85
C ALA A 12 3.64 -12.73 -4.48
N PHE A 13 2.94 -12.32 -3.44
CA PHE A 13 3.35 -12.49 -2.05
C PHE A 13 2.38 -13.42 -1.32
N ASP A 14 2.86 -14.05 -0.26
CA ASP A 14 2.04 -14.87 0.63
C ASP A 14 1.69 -14.07 1.89
N LEU A 15 0.47 -13.55 1.95
CA LEU A 15 0.02 -12.72 3.07
C LEU A 15 0.06 -13.46 4.40
N ALA A 16 -0.31 -14.73 4.43
CA ALA A 16 -0.32 -15.52 5.66
C ALA A 16 1.11 -15.71 6.20
N GLN A 17 2.07 -15.96 5.31
CA GLN A 17 3.48 -16.10 5.68
C GLN A 17 4.05 -14.78 6.22
N GLU A 18 3.73 -13.64 5.57
CA GLU A 18 4.18 -12.32 6.01
C GLU A 18 3.65 -11.97 7.41
N ILE A 19 2.39 -12.29 7.68
CA ILE A 19 1.78 -12.12 9.01
C ILE A 19 2.49 -13.00 10.04
N ALA A 20 2.66 -14.28 9.74
CA ALA A 20 3.31 -15.22 10.64
C ALA A 20 4.73 -14.79 11.01
N ASP A 21 5.49 -14.33 10.02
CA ASP A 21 6.87 -13.85 10.22
C ASP A 21 6.92 -12.63 11.16
N LEU A 22 5.99 -11.70 11.05
CA LEU A 22 5.93 -10.55 11.94
C LEU A 22 5.48 -10.90 13.35
N GLN A 23 4.48 -11.77 13.49
CA GLN A 23 4.00 -12.22 14.79
C GLN A 23 5.07 -12.97 15.57
N ALA A 24 5.83 -13.82 14.89
CA ALA A 24 6.85 -14.68 15.53
C ALA A 24 8.00 -13.88 16.14
N ARG A 25 8.18 -12.62 15.77
CA ARG A 25 9.30 -11.78 16.21
C ARG A 25 9.08 -11.10 17.54
N ASP A 26 7.84 -10.94 17.95
CA ASP A 26 7.53 -10.21 19.17
C ASP A 26 6.34 -10.84 19.91
N PRO A 27 6.57 -11.49 21.03
CA PRO A 27 5.51 -12.15 21.80
C PRO A 27 4.52 -11.17 22.45
N ARG A 28 4.79 -9.86 22.39
CA ARG A 28 3.88 -8.82 22.92
C ARG A 28 2.74 -8.48 21.96
N VAL A 29 2.78 -8.98 20.72
CA VAL A 29 1.77 -8.71 19.69
C VAL A 29 0.42 -9.29 20.13
N GLY A 30 -0.54 -8.41 20.34
CA GLY A 30 -1.94 -8.75 20.64
C GLY A 30 -2.89 -8.41 19.49
N ALA A 31 -2.43 -7.64 18.51
CA ALA A 31 -3.24 -7.23 17.36
C ALA A 31 -2.40 -7.17 16.08
N VAL A 32 -3.00 -7.63 15.00
CA VAL A 32 -2.44 -7.51 13.64
C VAL A 32 -3.51 -6.90 12.76
N CYS A 33 -3.20 -5.81 12.11
CA CYS A 33 -4.05 -5.19 11.10
C CYS A 33 -3.40 -5.35 9.73
N THR A 34 -4.17 -5.80 8.76
CA THR A 34 -3.71 -5.99 7.39
C THR A 34 -4.63 -5.27 6.42
N PHE A 35 -4.04 -4.51 5.53
CA PHE A 35 -4.70 -4.05 4.31
C PHE A 35 -4.17 -4.84 3.13
N LEU A 36 -5.10 -5.28 2.28
CA LEU A 36 -4.80 -5.94 1.02
C LEU A 36 -5.49 -5.20 -0.12
N GLY A 37 -4.71 -4.67 -1.05
CA GLY A 37 -5.22 -4.04 -2.26
C GLY A 37 -5.20 -4.99 -3.45
N THR A 38 -6.24 -4.94 -4.26
CA THR A 38 -6.38 -5.76 -5.47
C THR A 38 -6.70 -4.89 -6.67
N VAL A 39 -6.47 -5.43 -7.87
CA VAL A 39 -6.84 -4.76 -9.13
C VAL A 39 -8.34 -4.94 -9.37
N ARG A 40 -9.02 -3.83 -9.66
CA ARG A 40 -10.45 -3.83 -10.01
C ARG A 40 -10.65 -3.99 -11.51
N ASP A 41 -11.80 -4.50 -11.91
CA ASP A 41 -12.20 -4.64 -13.33
C ASP A 41 -12.76 -3.35 -13.95
N ARG A 42 -12.99 -2.32 -13.13
CA ARG A 42 -13.54 -1.01 -13.57
C ARG A 42 -12.78 0.13 -12.94
N ASN A 43 -12.55 1.18 -13.72
CA ASN A 43 -11.85 2.37 -13.25
C ASN A 43 -12.72 3.22 -12.27
N ILE A 44 -14.05 3.16 -12.39
CA ILE A 44 -14.98 3.79 -11.46
C ILE A 44 -15.84 2.71 -10.81
N PRO A 45 -15.66 2.44 -9.51
CA PRO A 45 -16.44 1.41 -8.82
C PRO A 45 -17.95 1.75 -8.82
N GLY A 46 -18.78 0.75 -9.10
CA GLY A 46 -20.24 0.91 -9.08
C GLY A 46 -20.85 1.55 -10.33
N ASP A 47 -20.03 2.03 -11.26
CA ASP A 47 -20.51 2.54 -12.54
C ASP A 47 -20.42 1.49 -13.63
N ALA A 48 -21.57 0.95 -14.03
CA ALA A 48 -21.64 -0.07 -15.09
C ALA A 48 -21.19 0.45 -16.47
N ASN A 49 -21.18 1.77 -16.66
CA ASN A 49 -20.74 2.41 -17.91
C ASN A 49 -19.28 2.83 -17.89
N ALA A 50 -18.60 2.69 -16.74
CA ALA A 50 -17.17 2.96 -16.65
C ALA A 50 -16.37 2.01 -17.55
N ALA A 51 -15.24 2.49 -18.07
CA ALA A 51 -14.35 1.68 -18.88
C ALA A 51 -13.87 0.46 -18.08
N SER A 52 -13.90 -0.72 -18.73
CA SER A 52 -13.34 -1.94 -18.12
C SER A 52 -11.82 -1.87 -18.13
N VAL A 53 -11.21 -2.28 -17.02
CA VAL A 53 -9.76 -2.41 -16.88
C VAL A 53 -9.38 -3.84 -17.26
N GLN A 54 -8.58 -3.99 -18.29
CA GLN A 54 -8.04 -5.28 -18.74
C GLN A 54 -6.78 -5.66 -17.96
N SER A 55 -5.96 -4.65 -17.67
CA SER A 55 -4.77 -4.79 -16.84
C SER A 55 -4.38 -3.44 -16.25
N LEU A 56 -3.64 -3.49 -15.15
CA LEU A 56 -3.00 -2.36 -14.51
C LEU A 56 -1.50 -2.59 -14.56
N GLU A 57 -0.76 -1.65 -15.13
CA GLU A 57 0.70 -1.68 -15.12
C GLU A 57 1.21 -0.68 -14.09
N LEU A 58 2.08 -1.15 -13.21
CA LEU A 58 2.67 -0.38 -12.15
C LEU A 58 4.16 -0.21 -12.37
N GLU A 59 4.61 1.03 -12.28
CA GLU A 59 6.02 1.39 -12.32
C GLU A 59 6.41 2.09 -11.03
N HIS A 60 7.68 1.97 -10.64
CA HIS A 60 8.23 2.63 -9.47
C HIS A 60 9.58 3.26 -9.78
N TYR A 61 10.12 4.00 -8.84
CA TYR A 61 11.47 4.56 -8.91
C TYR A 61 12.41 3.72 -8.02
N PRO A 62 13.18 2.78 -8.60
CA PRO A 62 14.01 1.85 -7.82
C PRO A 62 14.93 2.57 -6.83
N GLY A 63 14.94 2.09 -5.60
CA GLY A 63 15.69 2.69 -4.49
C GLY A 63 14.95 3.85 -3.82
N MET A 64 14.38 4.79 -4.56
CA MET A 64 13.67 5.94 -4.01
C MET A 64 12.30 5.54 -3.44
N THR A 65 11.56 4.70 -4.12
CA THR A 65 10.26 4.21 -3.65
C THR A 65 10.41 3.45 -2.33
N GLU A 66 11.39 2.56 -2.25
CA GLU A 66 11.66 1.79 -1.03
C GLU A 66 12.06 2.70 0.12
N LYS A 67 12.94 3.67 -0.10
CA LYS A 67 13.35 4.65 0.93
C LYS A 67 12.18 5.50 1.40
N SER A 68 11.31 5.91 0.49
CA SER A 68 10.11 6.68 0.82
C SER A 68 9.19 5.88 1.73
N ILE A 69 8.96 4.62 1.44
CA ILE A 69 8.10 3.74 2.25
C ILE A 69 8.75 3.44 3.61
N GLU A 70 10.07 3.21 3.65
CA GLU A 70 10.79 3.04 4.91
C GLU A 70 10.64 4.27 5.83
N ALA A 71 10.74 5.47 5.27
CA ALA A 71 10.53 6.71 6.02
C ALA A 71 9.09 6.85 6.54
N MET A 72 8.10 6.39 5.78
CA MET A 72 6.70 6.35 6.23
C MET A 72 6.51 5.40 7.43
N ILE A 73 7.15 4.23 7.40
CA ILE A 73 7.11 3.28 8.52
C ILE A 73 7.77 3.90 9.76
N ASP A 74 8.90 4.58 9.60
CA ASP A 74 9.55 5.28 10.71
C ASP A 74 8.62 6.35 11.32
N GLN A 75 7.91 7.11 10.50
CA GLN A 75 6.92 8.08 10.97
C GLN A 75 5.74 7.42 11.67
N ALA A 76 5.26 6.30 11.17
CA ALA A 76 4.20 5.54 11.81
C ALA A 76 4.63 5.05 13.20
N GLN A 77 5.86 4.57 13.34
CA GLN A 77 6.42 4.14 14.62
C GLN A 77 6.61 5.29 15.62
N GLN A 78 6.81 6.51 15.14
CA GLN A 78 6.89 7.71 15.99
C GLN A 78 5.50 8.19 16.45
N ARG A 79 4.46 8.00 15.62
CA ARG A 79 3.10 8.48 15.88
C ARG A 79 2.26 7.51 16.68
N PHE A 80 2.47 6.22 16.49
CA PHE A 80 1.64 5.16 17.02
C PHE A 80 2.47 4.14 17.79
N ASP A 81 1.88 3.59 18.84
CA ASP A 81 2.51 2.55 19.65
C ASP A 81 2.37 1.19 18.93
N ILE A 82 3.21 0.97 17.95
CA ILE A 82 3.25 -0.25 17.14
C ILE A 82 4.58 -0.97 17.30
N PHE A 83 4.57 -2.30 17.11
CA PHE A 83 5.79 -3.11 17.21
C PHE A 83 6.48 -3.29 15.88
N GLY A 84 5.73 -3.46 14.81
CA GLY A 84 6.28 -3.65 13.49
C GLY A 84 5.31 -3.30 12.39
N ALA A 85 5.86 -3.06 11.22
CA ALA A 85 5.10 -2.86 9.99
C ALA A 85 5.85 -3.48 8.82
N ARG A 86 5.09 -3.96 7.85
CA ARG A 86 5.64 -4.47 6.59
C ARG A 86 4.78 -4.03 5.43
N VAL A 87 5.44 -3.61 4.36
CA VAL A 87 4.80 -3.22 3.10
C VAL A 87 5.41 -4.04 1.98
N VAL A 88 4.59 -4.75 1.25
CA VAL A 88 4.98 -5.41 0.00
C VAL A 88 4.11 -4.87 -1.13
N HIS A 89 4.72 -4.34 -2.16
CA HIS A 89 4.03 -3.80 -3.31
C HIS A 89 4.50 -4.45 -4.59
N ARG A 90 3.57 -4.89 -5.41
CA ARG A 90 3.87 -5.44 -6.72
C ARG A 90 3.95 -4.35 -7.75
N ILE A 91 4.76 -4.60 -8.77
CA ILE A 91 4.92 -3.77 -9.97
C ILE A 91 4.78 -4.65 -11.21
N GLY A 92 4.78 -4.02 -12.38
CA GLY A 92 4.57 -4.68 -13.65
C GLY A 92 3.09 -4.80 -13.99
N VAL A 93 2.76 -5.70 -14.90
CA VAL A 93 1.40 -5.87 -15.42
C VAL A 93 0.60 -6.82 -14.52
N LEU A 94 -0.54 -6.33 -14.02
CA LEU A 94 -1.44 -7.06 -13.14
C LEU A 94 -2.86 -7.09 -13.74
N ALA A 95 -3.49 -8.26 -13.68
CA ALA A 95 -4.87 -8.44 -14.14
C ALA A 95 -5.87 -8.15 -13.01
N PRO A 96 -7.16 -7.88 -13.33
CA PRO A 96 -8.21 -7.79 -12.34
C PRO A 96 -8.21 -8.99 -11.39
N THR A 97 -8.51 -8.74 -10.12
CA THR A 97 -8.48 -9.68 -8.99
C THR A 97 -7.10 -10.00 -8.43
N GLU A 98 -6.02 -9.70 -9.15
CA GLU A 98 -4.68 -9.90 -8.61
C GLU A 98 -4.39 -8.97 -7.44
N GLN A 99 -3.66 -9.49 -6.45
CA GLN A 99 -3.20 -8.73 -5.29
C GLN A 99 -2.07 -7.80 -5.71
N VAL A 100 -2.13 -6.54 -5.29
CA VAL A 100 -1.18 -5.48 -5.66
C VAL A 100 -0.28 -5.10 -4.50
N VAL A 101 -0.87 -4.89 -3.34
CA VAL A 101 -0.18 -4.35 -2.18
C VAL A 101 -0.72 -4.97 -0.90
N MET A 102 0.18 -5.22 0.02
CA MET A 102 -0.17 -5.53 1.40
C MET A 102 0.52 -4.58 2.35
N VAL A 103 -0.18 -4.21 3.41
CA VAL A 103 0.37 -3.52 4.57
C VAL A 103 -0.01 -4.33 5.80
N VAL A 104 0.96 -4.70 6.60
CA VAL A 104 0.74 -5.41 7.87
C VAL A 104 1.32 -4.58 8.99
N VAL A 105 0.54 -4.34 10.05
CA VAL A 105 0.97 -3.64 11.25
C VAL A 105 0.67 -4.50 12.46
N THR A 106 1.63 -4.59 13.37
CA THR A 106 1.50 -5.30 14.65
C THR A 106 1.56 -4.34 15.82
N SER A 107 0.72 -4.54 16.80
CA SER A 107 0.66 -3.75 18.03
C SER A 107 0.15 -4.57 19.21
N ALA A 108 0.18 -3.99 20.40
CA ALA A 108 -0.42 -4.62 21.59
C ALA A 108 -1.95 -4.61 21.51
N HIS A 109 -2.54 -3.52 21.05
CA HIS A 109 -3.99 -3.31 21.00
C HIS A 109 -4.47 -2.88 19.59
N ARG A 110 -5.70 -3.24 19.25
CA ARG A 110 -6.27 -3.04 17.91
C ARG A 110 -6.28 -1.57 17.44
N GLY A 111 -6.50 -0.63 18.35
CA GLY A 111 -6.62 0.80 17.99
C GLY A 111 -5.37 1.32 17.28
N GLU A 112 -4.21 1.05 17.82
CA GLU A 112 -2.93 1.48 17.26
C GLU A 112 -2.67 0.83 15.89
N SER A 113 -2.96 -0.47 15.76
CA SER A 113 -2.75 -1.16 14.49
C SER A 113 -3.71 -0.67 13.40
N PHE A 114 -4.96 -0.38 13.71
CA PHE A 114 -5.91 0.20 12.76
C PHE A 114 -5.45 1.59 12.28
N GLN A 115 -5.08 2.46 13.22
CA GLN A 115 -4.65 3.82 12.90
C GLN A 115 -3.36 3.84 12.08
N ALA A 116 -2.37 3.06 12.47
CA ALA A 116 -1.10 2.99 11.75
C ALA A 116 -1.27 2.38 10.36
N CYS A 117 -2.11 1.38 10.21
CA CYS A 117 -2.39 0.78 8.90
C CYS A 117 -3.07 1.80 7.96
N GLU A 118 -4.07 2.53 8.44
CA GLU A 118 -4.72 3.60 7.69
C GLU A 118 -3.74 4.72 7.32
N PHE A 119 -2.92 5.16 8.26
CA PHE A 119 -1.89 6.17 8.01
C PHE A 119 -0.93 5.74 6.90
N LEU A 120 -0.43 4.51 6.96
CA LEU A 120 0.48 3.98 5.94
C LEU A 120 -0.18 3.91 4.56
N MET A 121 -1.44 3.52 4.51
CA MET A 121 -2.18 3.47 3.24
C MET A 121 -2.43 4.86 2.66
N ASP A 122 -2.81 5.83 3.47
CA ASP A 122 -2.98 7.22 3.02
C ASP A 122 -1.66 7.79 2.49
N TYR A 123 -0.56 7.48 3.16
CA TYR A 123 0.76 7.92 2.75
C TYR A 123 1.23 7.23 1.45
N LEU A 124 1.03 5.92 1.33
CA LEU A 124 1.38 5.15 0.14
C LEU A 124 0.68 5.66 -1.11
N LYS A 125 -0.59 6.02 -0.98
CA LYS A 125 -1.40 6.49 -2.11
C LYS A 125 -1.02 7.88 -2.60
N THR A 126 -0.35 8.68 -1.79
CA THR A 126 -0.09 10.09 -2.08
C THR A 126 1.39 10.42 -2.22
N GLN A 127 2.26 9.79 -1.45
CA GLN A 127 3.66 10.18 -1.34
C GLN A 127 4.67 9.14 -1.84
N ALA A 128 4.25 7.89 -2.01
CA ALA A 128 5.14 6.90 -2.59
C ALA A 128 5.21 7.06 -4.12
N PRO A 129 6.43 7.10 -4.70
CA PRO A 129 6.57 7.31 -6.14
C PRO A 129 6.24 6.03 -6.94
N PHE A 130 4.94 5.84 -7.18
CA PHE A 130 4.39 4.84 -8.07
C PHE A 130 3.63 5.51 -9.20
N TRP A 131 3.70 4.93 -10.39
CA TRP A 131 2.91 5.32 -11.55
C TRP A 131 2.04 4.15 -11.98
N LYS A 132 0.77 4.45 -12.31
CA LYS A 132 -0.22 3.47 -12.72
C LYS A 132 -0.69 3.76 -14.14
N LYS A 133 -0.73 2.73 -14.96
CA LYS A 133 -1.24 2.78 -16.32
C LYS A 133 -2.31 1.72 -16.49
N GLU A 134 -3.53 2.13 -16.78
CA GLU A 134 -4.65 1.23 -17.05
C GLU A 134 -4.72 0.90 -18.53
N GLN A 135 -4.84 -0.37 -18.86
CA GLN A 135 -5.18 -0.85 -20.20
C GLN A 135 -6.69 -1.06 -20.27
N THR A 136 -7.35 -0.35 -21.19
CA THR A 136 -8.78 -0.45 -21.45
C THR A 136 -9.02 -0.82 -22.91
N PRO A 137 -10.28 -1.18 -23.31
CA PRO A 137 -10.59 -1.36 -24.74
C PRO A 137 -10.34 -0.12 -25.61
N HIS A 138 -10.24 1.06 -24.99
CA HIS A 138 -9.97 2.34 -25.68
C HIS A 138 -8.50 2.75 -25.65
N GLY A 139 -7.59 1.89 -25.18
CA GLY A 139 -6.16 2.13 -25.11
C GLY A 139 -5.64 2.23 -23.69
N ALA A 140 -4.36 2.58 -23.58
CA ALA A 140 -3.65 2.71 -22.32
C ALA A 140 -3.72 4.15 -21.81
N HIS A 141 -4.01 4.32 -20.50
CA HIS A 141 -4.12 5.63 -19.86
C HIS A 141 -3.37 5.64 -18.52
N TRP A 142 -2.56 6.69 -18.32
CA TRP A 142 -1.98 6.95 -16.99
C TRP A 142 -3.08 7.38 -16.03
N VAL A 143 -3.04 6.83 -14.81
CA VAL A 143 -4.02 7.12 -13.76
C VAL A 143 -3.48 8.23 -12.86
N ASP A 144 -4.23 9.33 -12.76
CA ASP A 144 -3.91 10.43 -11.86
C ASP A 144 -4.27 10.09 -10.40
N ALA A 145 -3.55 10.74 -9.47
CA ALA A 145 -3.88 10.66 -8.06
C ALA A 145 -5.30 11.22 -7.80
N ARG A 146 -6.03 10.59 -6.89
CA ARG A 146 -7.38 11.04 -6.54
C ARG A 146 -7.31 12.18 -5.53
N VAL A 147 -8.16 13.19 -5.70
CA VAL A 147 -8.31 14.31 -4.75
C VAL A 147 -8.69 13.81 -3.34
N SER A 148 -9.47 12.73 -3.25
CA SER A 148 -9.83 12.09 -1.97
C SER A 148 -8.61 11.54 -1.21
N ASP A 149 -7.57 11.12 -1.92
CA ASP A 149 -6.35 10.62 -1.30
C ASP A 149 -5.53 11.75 -0.66
N ASP A 150 -5.49 12.93 -1.30
CA ASP A 150 -4.83 14.11 -0.74
C ASP A 150 -5.57 14.62 0.53
N ALA A 151 -6.90 14.60 0.51
CA ALA A 151 -7.71 14.96 1.68
C ALA A 151 -7.49 13.97 2.84
N ALA A 152 -7.35 12.68 2.55
CA ALA A 152 -7.05 11.66 3.55
C ALA A 152 -5.69 11.91 4.22
N LEU A 153 -4.68 12.31 3.44
CA LEU A 153 -3.36 12.64 3.99
C LEU A 153 -3.40 13.88 4.90
N ALA A 154 -4.20 14.88 4.55
CA ALA A 154 -4.34 16.13 5.30
C ALA A 154 -4.83 15.91 6.75
N LYS A 155 -5.68 14.90 7.01
CA LYS A 155 -6.15 14.59 8.36
C LYS A 155 -5.02 14.19 9.33
N TRP A 156 -3.89 13.75 8.81
CA TRP A 156 -2.69 13.41 9.58
C TRP A 156 -1.76 14.61 9.79
N GLY A 157 -2.12 15.81 9.31
CA GLY A 157 -1.31 17.01 9.38
C GLY A 157 -0.13 17.01 8.41
N ILE A 158 -0.22 16.24 7.33
CA ILE A 158 0.81 16.12 6.31
C ILE A 158 0.38 16.94 5.09
N THR A 159 1.26 17.86 4.67
CA THR A 159 1.05 18.64 3.45
C THR A 159 1.54 17.84 2.25
N VAL A 160 0.70 17.77 1.21
CA VAL A 160 1.08 17.17 -0.07
C VAL A 160 2.27 17.96 -0.63
N ARG A 161 3.38 17.30 -0.83
CA ARG A 161 4.49 17.87 -1.60
C ARG A 161 4.22 17.55 -3.07
N ASN A 162 3.78 18.54 -3.81
CA ASN A 162 3.75 18.43 -5.26
C ASN A 162 5.21 18.24 -5.71
N ALA A 163 5.43 17.11 -6.29
CA ALA A 163 6.70 16.82 -6.96
C ALA A 163 6.79 17.63 -8.27
#